data_304fc92bbb6d6427640521c59cbf1d44
#
_entry.id   304fc92bbb6d6427640521c59cbf1d44
#
_cell.length_a   1.000
_cell.length_b   1.000
_cell.length_c   1.000
_cell.angle_alpha   90.00
_cell.angle_beta   90.00
_cell.angle_gamma   90.00
#
_symmetry.space_group_name_H-M   'P 1'
#
loop_
_entity.id
_entity.type
_entity.pdbx_description
1 polymer ?
#
loop_
_entity_poly.entity_id
_entity_poly.type
_entity_poly.pdbx_seq_one_letter_code
_entity_poly.pdbx_strand_id
1 'polypeptide(L)'
;MTSGPGEDTGSGAQAPPLDDVDRAIVAVLREDGRISMRALAARLHISRAGVYLRVQRLEEAGVITGYSARVDPQRYGYGLSAYVHLKIAQPAWKPLRARLMTIPEVEHAALVSGDADIVLLVRARDITALRELVLNSFQSMPEVRSTQTVLIFDELERGPARARPTGAAGPSPGTPRSRR
;
A
#
# COMPACT_ATOMS: atom_id res chain seq x y z
N MET A 1 11.42 38.73 32.29
CA MET A 1 10.57 37.56 32.54
C MET A 1 10.02 37.10 31.19
N THR A 2 10.74 36.21 30.55
CA THR A 2 10.47 35.71 29.21
C THR A 2 10.09 34.24 29.32
N SER A 3 8.79 33.97 29.17
CA SER A 3 8.28 32.59 29.07
C SER A 3 8.45 32.11 27.65
N GLY A 4 9.31 31.12 27.43
CA GLY A 4 9.50 30.45 26.17
C GLY A 4 8.29 29.56 25.80
N PRO A 5 8.02 29.33 24.52
CA PRO A 5 6.99 28.41 24.08
C PRO A 5 7.44 26.97 24.33
N GLY A 6 6.56 26.20 24.99
CA GLY A 6 6.76 24.80 25.29
C GLY A 6 6.96 23.96 24.04
N GLU A 7 8.03 23.21 24.01
CA GLU A 7 8.28 22.14 23.08
C GLU A 7 7.24 21.03 23.35
N ASP A 8 6.29 20.90 22.42
CA ASP A 8 5.43 19.73 22.33
C ASP A 8 6.25 18.57 21.74
N THR A 9 7.11 18.01 22.57
CA THR A 9 7.75 16.71 22.30
C THR A 9 6.68 15.66 22.49
N GLY A 10 5.94 15.38 21.41
CA GLY A 10 5.10 14.20 21.33
C GLY A 10 5.94 12.97 21.69
N SER A 11 5.81 12.55 22.95
CA SER A 11 6.36 11.30 23.46
C SER A 11 5.75 10.15 22.69
N GLY A 12 6.37 9.81 21.55
CA GLY A 12 6.14 8.54 20.91
C GLY A 12 6.58 7.44 21.86
N ALA A 13 5.64 6.88 22.60
CA ALA A 13 5.88 5.68 23.39
C ALA A 13 6.48 4.65 22.42
N GLN A 14 7.78 4.40 22.57
CA GLN A 14 8.52 3.48 21.73
C GLN A 14 7.89 2.09 21.94
N ALA A 15 7.29 1.57 20.87
CA ALA A 15 6.71 0.24 20.92
C ALA A 15 7.76 -0.75 21.49
N PRO A 16 7.37 -1.69 22.38
CA PRO A 16 8.30 -2.63 22.96
C PRO A 16 9.04 -3.38 21.83
N PRO A 17 10.33 -3.70 22.01
CA PRO A 17 11.11 -4.35 20.98
C PRO A 17 10.45 -5.68 20.57
N LEU A 18 10.30 -5.88 19.25
CA LEU A 18 9.74 -7.11 18.70
C LEU A 18 10.70 -8.27 18.92
N ASP A 19 10.20 -9.35 19.50
CA ASP A 19 10.94 -10.61 19.55
C ASP A 19 10.84 -11.40 18.22
N ASP A 20 11.54 -12.52 18.12
CA ASP A 20 11.56 -13.33 16.90
C ASP A 20 10.19 -13.93 16.57
N VAL A 21 9.39 -14.24 17.61
CA VAL A 21 8.04 -14.76 17.43
C VAL A 21 7.12 -13.68 16.89
N ASP A 22 7.24 -12.44 17.36
CA ASP A 22 6.47 -11.30 16.86
C ASP A 22 6.79 -11.03 15.39
N ARG A 23 8.09 -11.05 15.02
CA ARG A 23 8.54 -10.91 13.63
C ARG A 23 8.00 -12.02 12.75
N ALA A 24 7.99 -13.27 13.25
CA ALA A 24 7.45 -14.43 12.52
C ALA A 24 5.93 -14.30 12.33
N ILE A 25 5.17 -13.85 13.34
CA ILE A 25 3.73 -13.55 13.23
C ILE A 25 3.50 -12.52 12.12
N VAL A 26 4.20 -11.38 12.15
CA VAL A 26 4.07 -10.33 11.14
C VAL A 26 4.42 -10.85 9.75
N ALA A 27 5.49 -11.65 9.62
CA ALA A 27 5.88 -12.23 8.33
C ALA A 27 4.78 -13.09 7.73
N VAL A 28 4.17 -13.99 8.52
CA VAL A 28 3.07 -14.83 8.08
C VAL A 28 1.82 -14.02 7.72
N LEU A 29 1.45 -13.03 8.55
CA LEU A 29 0.30 -12.16 8.28
C LEU A 29 0.49 -11.27 7.03
N ARG A 30 1.73 -10.89 6.70
CA ARG A 30 2.04 -10.19 5.44
C ARG A 30 1.89 -11.09 4.21
N GLU A 31 2.08 -12.40 4.36
CA GLU A 31 1.85 -13.37 3.30
C GLU A 31 0.36 -13.71 3.16
N ASP A 32 -0.32 -13.95 4.28
CA ASP A 32 -1.74 -14.31 4.35
C ASP A 32 -2.43 -13.59 5.52
N GLY A 33 -2.95 -12.42 5.25
CA GLY A 33 -3.70 -11.63 6.25
C GLY A 33 -5.06 -12.24 6.63
N ARG A 34 -5.49 -13.33 6.00
CA ARG A 34 -6.73 -14.04 6.31
C ARG A 34 -6.51 -15.37 7.05
N ILE A 35 -5.26 -15.70 7.37
CA ILE A 35 -4.93 -16.90 8.13
C ILE A 35 -5.67 -16.91 9.47
N SER A 36 -6.29 -18.05 9.85
CA SER A 36 -6.92 -18.15 11.17
C SER A 36 -5.87 -18.18 12.29
N MET A 37 -6.22 -17.69 13.47
CA MET A 37 -5.34 -17.74 14.66
C MET A 37 -4.92 -19.18 15.01
N ARG A 38 -5.77 -20.18 14.71
CA ARG A 38 -5.44 -21.60 14.87
C ARG A 38 -4.34 -22.04 13.88
N ALA A 39 -4.48 -21.67 12.63
CA ALA A 39 -3.50 -22.01 11.59
C ALA A 39 -2.17 -21.28 11.81
N LEU A 40 -2.22 -20.02 12.23
CA LEU A 40 -1.05 -19.22 12.59
C LEU A 40 -0.29 -19.83 13.77
N ALA A 41 -1.01 -20.25 14.83
CA ALA A 41 -0.44 -20.95 15.98
C ALA A 41 0.25 -22.27 15.58
N ALA A 42 -0.40 -23.07 14.73
CA ALA A 42 0.15 -24.32 14.22
C ALA A 42 1.41 -24.08 13.38
N ARG A 43 1.40 -23.06 12.50
CA ARG A 43 2.54 -22.72 11.62
C ARG A 43 3.77 -22.26 12.40
N LEU A 44 3.55 -21.57 13.54
CA LEU A 44 4.63 -21.03 14.37
C LEU A 44 4.97 -21.93 15.58
N HIS A 45 4.30 -23.07 15.76
CA HIS A 45 4.50 -24.00 16.85
C HIS A 45 4.34 -23.36 18.26
N ILE A 46 3.36 -22.45 18.40
CA ILE A 46 3.04 -21.81 19.68
C ILE A 46 1.57 -21.99 20.04
N SER A 47 1.21 -21.70 21.28
CA SER A 47 -0.18 -21.84 21.73
C SER A 47 -1.10 -20.85 21.04
N ARG A 48 -2.37 -21.23 20.80
CA ARG A 48 -3.39 -20.35 20.23
C ARG A 48 -3.60 -19.07 21.08
N ALA A 49 -3.61 -19.22 22.41
CA ALA A 49 -3.72 -18.07 23.31
C ALA A 49 -2.50 -17.14 23.18
N GLY A 50 -1.30 -17.70 23.06
CA GLY A 50 -0.09 -16.93 22.85
C GLY A 50 -0.10 -16.11 21.55
N VAL A 51 -0.59 -16.70 20.43
CA VAL A 51 -0.76 -15.97 19.17
C VAL A 51 -1.74 -14.82 19.33
N TYR A 52 -2.91 -15.10 19.93
CA TYR A 52 -3.95 -14.09 20.08
C TYR A 52 -3.45 -12.87 20.87
N LEU A 53 -2.82 -13.09 22.02
CA LEU A 53 -2.28 -12.02 22.87
C LEU A 53 -1.18 -11.22 22.14
N ARG A 54 -0.33 -11.89 21.36
CA ARG A 54 0.74 -11.23 20.60
C ARG A 54 0.19 -10.39 19.45
N VAL A 55 -0.76 -10.92 18.67
CA VAL A 55 -1.40 -10.17 17.59
C VAL A 55 -2.10 -8.94 18.15
N GLN A 56 -2.89 -9.08 19.22
CA GLN A 56 -3.54 -7.95 19.87
C GLN A 56 -2.52 -6.90 20.32
N ARG A 57 -1.43 -7.30 20.98
CA ARG A 57 -0.36 -6.38 21.37
C ARG A 57 0.28 -5.66 20.18
N LEU A 58 0.50 -6.37 19.07
CA LEU A 58 1.07 -5.79 17.85
C LEU A 58 0.12 -4.78 17.20
N GLU A 59 -1.18 -5.01 17.26
CA GLU A 59 -2.22 -4.08 16.81
C GLU A 59 -2.30 -2.84 17.71
N GLU A 60 -2.37 -3.02 19.04
CA GLU A 60 -2.39 -1.94 20.03
C GLU A 60 -1.13 -1.07 19.98
N ALA A 61 0.03 -1.69 19.74
CA ALA A 61 1.30 -0.98 19.56
C ALA A 61 1.46 -0.31 18.18
N GLY A 62 0.47 -0.46 17.27
CA GLY A 62 0.52 0.10 15.92
C GLY A 62 1.57 -0.53 15.00
N VAL A 63 2.12 -1.70 15.35
CA VAL A 63 3.01 -2.48 14.49
C VAL A 63 2.22 -3.10 13.35
N ILE A 64 1.03 -3.63 13.66
CA ILE A 64 0.02 -4.02 12.67
C ILE A 64 -0.99 -2.87 12.61
N THR A 65 -0.98 -2.14 11.51
CA THR A 65 -1.84 -0.96 11.31
C THR A 65 -3.18 -1.30 10.68
N GLY A 66 -3.36 -2.55 10.25
CA GLY A 66 -4.59 -3.01 9.62
C GLY A 66 -4.38 -4.18 8.67
N TYR A 67 -5.47 -4.61 8.07
CA TYR A 67 -5.52 -5.68 7.07
C TYR A 67 -6.23 -5.15 5.83
N SER A 68 -5.68 -5.38 4.65
CA SER A 68 -6.27 -4.92 3.40
C SER A 68 -6.27 -6.01 2.34
N ALA A 69 -7.24 -5.94 1.43
CA ALA A 69 -7.24 -6.79 0.25
C ALA A 69 -6.21 -6.26 -0.77
N ARG A 70 -5.46 -7.15 -1.38
CA ARG A 70 -4.67 -6.83 -2.57
C ARG A 70 -5.58 -6.91 -3.78
N VAL A 71 -5.70 -5.81 -4.48
CA VAL A 71 -6.57 -5.69 -5.65
C VAL A 71 -5.70 -5.52 -6.89
N ASP A 72 -5.99 -6.28 -7.96
CA ASP A 72 -5.38 -6.08 -9.27
C ASP A 72 -5.96 -4.80 -9.89
N PRO A 73 -5.16 -3.74 -10.10
CA PRO A 73 -5.68 -2.46 -10.56
C PRO A 73 -6.38 -2.58 -11.92
N GLN A 74 -5.84 -3.35 -12.86
CA GLN A 74 -6.42 -3.51 -14.19
C GLN A 74 -7.78 -4.21 -14.13
N ARG A 75 -7.89 -5.27 -13.33
CA ARG A 75 -9.15 -6.00 -13.14
C ARG A 75 -10.18 -5.19 -12.34
N TYR A 76 -9.72 -4.27 -11.52
CA TYR A 76 -10.59 -3.35 -10.79
C TYR A 76 -11.10 -2.19 -11.66
N GLY A 77 -10.50 -1.99 -12.86
CA GLY A 77 -10.94 -0.97 -13.81
C GLY A 77 -9.96 0.20 -14.01
N TYR A 78 -8.77 0.12 -13.40
CA TYR A 78 -7.70 1.08 -13.66
C TYR A 78 -6.79 0.57 -14.77
N GLY A 79 -6.84 1.19 -15.95
CA GLY A 79 -6.02 0.83 -17.09
C GLY A 79 -4.60 1.42 -17.07
N LEU A 80 -4.34 2.35 -16.14
CA LEU A 80 -3.11 3.14 -16.11
C LEU A 80 -2.67 3.42 -14.67
N SER A 81 -1.36 3.32 -14.46
CA SER A 81 -0.70 3.68 -13.20
C SER A 81 0.40 4.71 -13.47
N ALA A 82 0.60 5.65 -12.55
CA ALA A 82 1.63 6.66 -12.68
C ALA A 82 2.19 7.08 -11.31
N TYR A 83 3.46 7.45 -11.29
CA TYR A 83 3.99 8.29 -10.24
C TYR A 83 3.81 9.76 -10.63
N VAL A 84 3.22 10.55 -9.73
CA VAL A 84 3.12 11.99 -9.89
C VAL A 84 3.99 12.65 -8.83
N HIS A 85 5.01 13.34 -9.30
CA HIS A 85 5.95 14.07 -8.47
C HIS A 85 5.44 15.50 -8.32
N LEU A 86 5.35 15.99 -7.10
CA LEU A 86 4.92 17.35 -6.82
C LEU A 86 6.07 18.14 -6.20
N LYS A 87 6.24 19.38 -6.68
CA LYS A 87 7.02 20.42 -6.00
C LYS A 87 6.04 21.33 -5.28
N ILE A 88 6.26 21.59 -3.98
CA ILE A 88 5.33 22.38 -3.18
C ILE A 88 5.97 23.65 -2.60
N ALA A 89 5.14 24.63 -2.26
CA ALA A 89 5.55 25.75 -1.43
C ALA A 89 5.61 25.28 0.03
N GLN A 90 6.77 25.41 0.67
CA GLN A 90 6.89 25.07 2.09
C GLN A 90 6.27 26.16 2.98
N PRO A 91 5.62 25.81 4.12
CA PRO A 91 5.55 24.52 4.83
C PRO A 91 4.18 23.79 4.71
N ALA A 92 3.69 23.56 3.50
CA ALA A 92 2.31 23.13 3.24
C ALA A 92 2.02 21.62 3.36
N TRP A 93 3.00 20.78 3.78
CA TRP A 93 2.83 19.31 3.74
C TRP A 93 1.62 18.78 4.52
N LYS A 94 1.45 19.19 5.78
CA LYS A 94 0.38 18.62 6.64
C LYS A 94 -1.03 18.81 6.07
N PRO A 95 -1.46 20.06 5.73
CA PRO A 95 -2.77 20.29 5.14
C PRO A 95 -2.90 19.64 3.74
N LEU A 96 -1.84 19.68 2.93
CA LEU A 96 -1.84 19.12 1.58
C LEU A 96 -2.00 17.59 1.61
N ARG A 97 -1.32 16.90 2.53
CA ARG A 97 -1.47 15.44 2.70
C ARG A 97 -2.92 15.04 2.93
N ALA A 98 -3.63 15.73 3.82
CA ALA A 98 -5.03 15.42 4.10
C ALA A 98 -5.91 15.54 2.85
N ARG A 99 -5.69 16.59 2.04
CA ARG A 99 -6.41 16.81 0.77
C ARG A 99 -6.05 15.76 -0.28
N LEU A 100 -4.76 15.42 -0.44
CA LEU A 100 -4.32 14.40 -1.40
C LEU A 100 -4.96 13.04 -1.11
N MET A 101 -5.08 12.67 0.16
CA MET A 101 -5.68 11.39 0.57
C MET A 101 -7.22 11.35 0.47
N THR A 102 -7.88 12.46 0.14
CA THR A 102 -9.32 12.45 -0.21
C THR A 102 -9.57 12.15 -1.69
N ILE A 103 -8.53 12.13 -2.52
CA ILE A 103 -8.62 11.86 -3.96
C ILE A 103 -8.59 10.33 -4.16
N PRO A 104 -9.67 9.71 -4.67
CA PRO A 104 -9.77 8.24 -4.75
C PRO A 104 -8.69 7.60 -5.62
N GLU A 105 -8.20 8.33 -6.63
CA GLU A 105 -7.17 7.88 -7.55
C GLU A 105 -5.77 7.85 -6.91
N VAL A 106 -5.57 8.50 -5.75
CA VAL A 106 -4.31 8.50 -5.01
C VAL A 106 -4.25 7.29 -4.09
N GLU A 107 -3.48 6.29 -4.46
CA GLU A 107 -3.27 5.08 -3.67
C GLU A 107 -2.24 5.27 -2.56
N HIS A 108 -1.18 6.04 -2.84
CA HIS A 108 -0.10 6.30 -1.90
C HIS A 108 0.47 7.70 -2.06
N ALA A 109 0.89 8.31 -0.96
CA ALA A 109 1.57 9.60 -0.93
C ALA A 109 2.76 9.55 0.04
N ALA A 110 3.94 9.96 -0.44
CA ALA A 110 5.15 10.04 0.35
C ALA A 110 5.80 11.43 0.24
N LEU A 111 6.21 12.00 1.37
CA LEU A 111 7.14 13.12 1.39
C LEU A 111 8.55 12.58 1.13
N VAL A 112 9.26 13.17 0.20
CA VAL A 112 10.57 12.71 -0.24
C VAL A 112 11.59 13.85 -0.19
N SER A 113 12.86 13.50 -0.22
CA SER A 113 13.97 14.45 -0.42
C SER A 113 14.46 14.36 -1.87
N GLY A 114 14.90 15.48 -2.44
CA GLY A 114 15.46 15.56 -3.79
C GLY A 114 14.70 16.56 -4.67
N ASP A 115 14.58 16.24 -5.97
CA ASP A 115 13.97 17.14 -6.95
C ASP A 115 12.46 17.31 -6.76
N ALA A 116 11.77 16.32 -6.22
CA ALA A 116 10.38 16.42 -5.80
C ALA A 116 10.29 16.57 -4.28
N ASP A 117 9.20 17.13 -3.79
CA ASP A 117 8.87 17.19 -2.36
C ASP A 117 7.88 16.07 -1.99
N ILE A 118 7.00 15.68 -2.92
CA ILE A 118 6.01 14.62 -2.74
C ILE A 118 6.01 13.71 -3.96
N VAL A 119 5.88 12.41 -3.72
CA VAL A 119 5.60 11.41 -4.75
C VAL A 119 4.27 10.74 -4.44
N LEU A 120 3.40 10.72 -5.44
CA LEU A 120 2.10 10.06 -5.39
C LEU A 120 2.13 8.82 -6.29
N LEU A 121 1.57 7.71 -5.83
CA LEU A 121 1.14 6.61 -6.69
C LEU A 121 -0.33 6.83 -7.04
N VAL A 122 -0.61 6.95 -8.32
CA VAL A 122 -1.93 7.27 -8.86
C VAL A 122 -2.42 6.16 -9.77
N ARG A 123 -3.68 5.80 -9.64
CA ARG A 123 -4.38 4.86 -10.52
C ARG A 123 -5.45 5.61 -11.31
N ALA A 124 -5.47 5.46 -12.62
CA ALA A 124 -6.46 6.10 -13.48
C ALA A 124 -7.05 5.09 -14.48
N ARG A 125 -8.27 5.34 -14.93
CA ARG A 125 -8.91 4.49 -15.94
C ARG A 125 -8.19 4.53 -17.27
N ASP A 126 -7.76 5.72 -17.67
CA ASP A 126 -7.10 5.99 -18.94
C ASP A 126 -6.24 7.28 -18.86
N ILE A 127 -5.57 7.60 -19.97
CA ILE A 127 -4.70 8.77 -20.05
C ILE A 127 -5.47 10.09 -19.93
N THR A 128 -6.73 10.13 -20.35
CA THR A 128 -7.57 11.32 -20.24
C THR A 128 -7.91 11.60 -18.78
N ALA A 129 -8.34 10.58 -18.05
CA ALA A 129 -8.60 10.68 -16.61
C ALA A 129 -7.34 11.08 -15.83
N LEU A 130 -6.18 10.51 -16.16
CA LEU A 130 -4.91 10.92 -15.54
C LEU A 130 -4.59 12.39 -15.81
N ARG A 131 -4.73 12.83 -17.06
CA ARG A 131 -4.50 14.23 -17.42
C ARG A 131 -5.42 15.18 -16.65
N GLU A 132 -6.71 14.86 -16.60
CA GLU A 132 -7.70 15.66 -15.85
C GLU A 132 -7.37 15.73 -14.37
N LEU A 133 -6.98 14.60 -13.78
CA LEU A 133 -6.56 14.55 -12.39
C LEU A 133 -5.35 15.46 -12.12
N VAL A 134 -4.32 15.39 -12.97
CA VAL A 134 -3.11 16.22 -12.81
C VAL A 134 -3.44 17.71 -12.96
N LEU A 135 -4.17 18.09 -14.01
CA LEU A 135 -4.46 19.49 -14.30
C LEU A 135 -5.48 20.08 -13.31
N ASN A 136 -6.59 19.39 -13.07
CA ASN A 136 -7.72 19.93 -12.34
C ASN A 136 -7.64 19.69 -10.83
N SER A 137 -6.92 18.65 -10.39
CA SER A 137 -6.78 18.35 -8.97
C SER A 137 -5.44 18.80 -8.41
N PHE A 138 -4.32 18.38 -9.02
CA PHE A 138 -3.01 18.67 -8.42
C PHE A 138 -2.50 20.07 -8.75
N GLN A 139 -2.50 20.46 -10.04
CA GLN A 139 -2.00 21.79 -10.45
C GLN A 139 -2.90 22.94 -10.02
N SER A 140 -4.17 22.68 -9.73
CA SER A 140 -5.09 23.69 -9.20
C SER A 140 -4.88 23.98 -7.71
N MET A 141 -4.07 23.18 -7.00
CA MET A 141 -3.76 23.41 -5.59
C MET A 141 -2.76 24.55 -5.46
N PRO A 142 -3.05 25.64 -4.70
CA PRO A 142 -2.15 26.78 -4.58
C PRO A 142 -0.80 26.44 -3.96
N GLU A 143 -0.74 25.36 -3.21
CA GLU A 143 0.49 24.86 -2.60
C GLU A 143 1.43 24.16 -3.61
N VAL A 144 0.90 23.71 -4.76
CA VAL A 144 1.65 22.98 -5.78
C VAL A 144 2.29 23.93 -6.77
N ARG A 145 3.61 23.89 -6.88
CA ARG A 145 4.39 24.74 -7.81
C ARG A 145 4.56 24.11 -9.17
N SER A 146 4.81 22.81 -9.20
CA SER A 146 4.94 22.04 -10.44
C SER A 146 4.63 20.56 -10.21
N THR A 147 4.31 19.89 -11.32
CA THR A 147 4.05 18.46 -11.36
C THR A 147 4.87 17.80 -12.45
N GLN A 148 5.36 16.58 -12.18
CA GLN A 148 5.97 15.71 -13.19
C GLN A 148 5.29 14.34 -13.10
N THR A 149 4.80 13.85 -14.23
CA THR A 149 4.12 12.55 -14.29
C THR A 149 5.00 11.53 -14.98
N VAL A 150 5.19 10.37 -14.35
CA VAL A 150 5.95 9.23 -14.86
C VAL A 150 5.01 8.04 -14.94
N LEU A 151 4.75 7.56 -16.16
CA LEU A 151 3.89 6.41 -16.37
C LEU A 151 4.59 5.13 -15.92
N ILE A 152 3.84 4.25 -15.29
CA ILE A 152 4.29 2.92 -14.88
C ILE A 152 3.88 1.95 -15.98
N PHE A 153 4.85 1.33 -16.66
CA PHE A 153 4.59 0.32 -17.69
C PHE A 153 4.44 -1.08 -17.11
N ASP A 154 5.16 -1.37 -16.03
CA ASP A 154 5.10 -2.63 -15.31
C ASP A 154 5.42 -2.41 -13.85
N GLU A 155 4.79 -3.17 -12.96
CA GLU A 155 4.91 -3.02 -11.51
C GLU A 155 5.17 -4.38 -10.85
N LEU A 156 6.31 -4.48 -10.17
CA LEU A 156 6.70 -5.67 -9.45
C LEU A 156 6.48 -5.48 -7.95
N GLU A 157 5.49 -6.17 -7.42
CA GLU A 157 5.26 -6.19 -5.97
C GLU A 157 5.79 -7.48 -5.33
N ARG A 158 6.49 -7.35 -4.20
CA ARG A 158 6.78 -8.49 -3.34
C ARG A 158 5.52 -8.94 -2.63
N GLY A 159 4.96 -10.08 -3.02
CA GLY A 159 3.81 -10.67 -2.36
C GLY A 159 3.84 -12.18 -2.47
N PRO A 160 2.98 -12.91 -1.75
CA PRO A 160 2.83 -14.35 -1.93
C PRO A 160 2.56 -14.63 -3.40
N ALA A 161 3.21 -15.68 -3.93
CA ALA A 161 2.98 -16.11 -5.30
C ALA A 161 1.48 -16.17 -5.56
N ARG A 162 0.99 -15.46 -6.58
CA ARG A 162 -0.43 -15.54 -6.99
C ARG A 162 -0.79 -17.02 -7.13
N ALA A 163 -1.70 -17.52 -6.31
CA ALA A 163 -2.30 -18.82 -6.57
C ALA A 163 -2.93 -18.71 -7.96
N ARG A 164 -2.34 -19.39 -8.94
CA ARG A 164 -2.93 -19.50 -10.29
C ARG A 164 -4.33 -20.08 -10.08
N PRO A 165 -5.39 -19.48 -10.64
CA PRO A 165 -6.70 -20.11 -10.59
C PRO A 165 -6.55 -21.49 -11.25
N THR A 166 -6.75 -22.54 -10.46
CA THR A 166 -6.86 -23.92 -10.92
C THR A 166 -8.18 -24.01 -11.69
N GLY A 167 -8.16 -23.85 -13.03
CA GLY A 167 -9.38 -23.95 -13.80
C GLY A 167 -9.28 -23.34 -15.20
N ALA A 168 -8.37 -23.87 -16.03
CA ALA A 168 -8.57 -23.93 -17.46
C ALA A 168 -7.86 -25.20 -17.94
N ALA A 169 -8.56 -26.32 -17.85
CA ALA A 169 -8.22 -27.52 -18.62
C ALA A 169 -8.31 -27.08 -20.10
N GLY A 170 -7.16 -26.94 -20.75
CA GLY A 170 -7.07 -26.73 -22.18
C GLY A 170 -7.74 -27.93 -22.90
N PRO A 171 -8.34 -27.72 -24.08
CA PRO A 171 -8.92 -28.81 -24.85
C PRO A 171 -7.85 -29.82 -25.16
N SER A 172 -8.13 -31.09 -24.85
CA SER A 172 -7.29 -32.23 -25.20
C SER A 172 -7.04 -32.24 -26.71
N PRO A 173 -5.80 -32.49 -27.19
CA PRO A 173 -5.55 -32.65 -28.60
C PRO A 173 -6.27 -33.89 -29.11
N GLY A 174 -7.20 -33.68 -30.05
CA GLY A 174 -7.98 -34.76 -30.68
C GLY A 174 -7.07 -35.78 -31.37
N THR A 175 -7.32 -37.04 -31.10
CA THR A 175 -6.73 -38.21 -31.74
C THR A 175 -6.98 -38.17 -33.26
N PRO A 176 -6.01 -38.32 -34.12
CA PRO A 176 -6.25 -38.35 -35.56
C PRO A 176 -7.01 -39.65 -35.93
N ARG A 177 -8.18 -39.50 -36.53
CA ARG A 177 -8.93 -40.62 -37.11
C ARG A 177 -8.17 -41.17 -38.32
N SER A 178 -7.68 -42.41 -38.20
CA SER A 178 -7.20 -43.25 -39.29
C SER A 178 -8.33 -43.47 -40.30
N ARG A 179 -8.16 -43.00 -41.53
CA ARG A 179 -8.98 -43.42 -42.67
C ARG A 179 -8.45 -44.77 -43.19
N ARG A 180 -9.29 -45.77 -43.26
CA ARG A 180 -9.26 -46.88 -44.24
C ARG A 180 -10.33 -46.61 -45.28
#